data_b8b176f780a23d4f7c3ecf330385b71a
#
_entry.id   b8b176f780a23d4f7c3ecf330385b71a
#
_cell.length_a   1.000
_cell.length_b   1.000
_cell.length_c   1.000
_cell.angle_alpha   90.00
_cell.angle_beta   90.00
_cell.angle_gamma   90.00
#
_symmetry.space_group_name_H-M   'P 1'
#
loop_
_entity.id
_entity.type
_entity.pdbx_description
1 polymer ?
#
loop_
_entity_poly.entity_id
_entity_poly.type
_entity_poly.pdbx_seq_one_letter_code
_entity_poly.pdbx_strand_id
1 'polypeptide(L)'
;MTREAWIIDAVRSPRGKGKENGALHNVHPQRILAQVLNALRDRVGFDTAEVDDVVMGCGAGSGDHSMDIARMAALDAGWSLDAPGVTLNRFCGSGQQAVMFAAQ
;
A
#
# COMPACT_ATOMS: atom_id res chain seq x y z
N MET A 1 -11.52 -14.23 25.15
CA MET A 1 -10.24 -13.52 24.99
C MET A 1 -10.42 -12.34 24.04
N THR A 2 -10.02 -11.18 24.44
CA THR A 2 -10.12 -9.97 23.62
C THR A 2 -8.90 -9.87 22.72
N ARG A 3 -9.14 -9.64 21.43
CA ARG A 3 -8.07 -9.32 20.48
C ARG A 3 -8.04 -7.82 20.25
N GLU A 4 -6.86 -7.29 20.11
CA GLU A 4 -6.65 -5.89 19.80
C GLU A 4 -5.81 -5.76 18.53
N ALA A 5 -6.18 -4.80 17.69
CA ALA A 5 -5.38 -4.39 16.55
C ALA A 5 -5.05 -2.91 16.75
N TRP A 6 -3.78 -2.57 16.69
CA TRP A 6 -3.32 -1.21 16.94
C TRP A 6 -2.90 -0.54 15.64
N ILE A 7 -3.31 0.70 15.48
CA ILE A 7 -2.77 1.56 14.43
C ILE A 7 -1.54 2.25 15.00
N ILE A 8 -0.38 1.83 14.54
CA ILE A 8 0.89 2.35 15.04
C ILE A 8 1.19 3.71 14.43
N ASP A 9 0.99 3.86 13.13
CA ASP A 9 1.23 5.11 12.42
C ASP A 9 0.42 5.13 11.12
N ALA A 10 0.38 6.30 10.47
CA ALA A 10 -0.28 6.48 9.19
C ALA A 10 0.46 7.56 8.40
N VAL A 11 0.71 7.27 7.13
CA VAL A 11 1.37 8.20 6.21
C VAL A 11 0.59 8.25 4.90
N ARG A 12 0.78 9.30 4.13
CA ARG A 12 0.22 9.41 2.80
C ARG A 12 1.08 10.27 1.90
N SER A 13 1.01 10.03 0.60
CA SER A 13 1.57 10.93 -0.39
C SER A 13 0.66 12.14 -0.60
N PRO A 14 1.19 13.28 -1.08
CA PRO A 14 0.35 14.37 -1.54
C PRO A 14 -0.55 13.92 -2.68
N ARG A 15 -1.74 14.50 -2.78
CA ARG A 15 -2.63 14.28 -3.91
C ARG A 15 -2.08 14.99 -5.15
N GLY A 16 -2.30 14.39 -6.30
CA GLY A 16 -1.97 14.96 -7.58
C GLY A 16 -2.88 14.41 -8.66
N LYS A 17 -3.04 15.19 -9.75
CA LYS A 17 -3.86 14.75 -10.88
C LYS A 17 -3.09 13.78 -11.77
N GLY A 18 -3.73 12.69 -12.17
CA GLY A 18 -3.20 11.75 -13.15
C GLY A 18 -3.44 12.15 -14.60
N LYS A 19 -4.22 13.18 -14.86
CA LYS A 19 -4.49 13.69 -16.20
C LYS A 19 -3.23 14.28 -16.83
N GLU A 20 -3.25 14.46 -18.15
CA GLU A 20 -2.10 14.88 -18.97
C GLU A 20 -1.32 16.08 -18.40
N ASN A 21 -2.01 17.06 -17.80
CA ASN A 21 -1.37 18.21 -17.18
C ASN A 21 -1.14 18.06 -15.68
N GLY A 22 -1.37 16.87 -15.13
CA GLY A 22 -1.29 16.62 -13.71
C GLY A 22 0.11 16.25 -13.24
N ALA A 23 0.40 16.56 -11.99
CA ALA A 23 1.70 16.27 -11.37
C ALA A 23 2.02 14.78 -11.32
N LEU A 24 1.01 13.89 -11.30
CA LEU A 24 1.20 12.46 -11.23
C LEU A 24 1.01 11.72 -12.55
N HIS A 25 0.82 12.46 -13.66
CA HIS A 25 0.55 11.82 -14.95
C HIS A 25 1.66 10.83 -15.37
N ASN A 26 2.91 11.19 -15.18
CA ASN A 26 4.06 10.39 -15.59
C ASN A 26 4.65 9.56 -14.43
N VAL A 27 3.93 9.42 -13.34
CA VAL A 27 4.39 8.65 -12.17
C VAL A 27 3.60 7.35 -12.11
N HIS A 28 4.31 6.22 -12.19
CA HIS A 28 3.68 4.91 -12.06
C HIS A 28 3.12 4.75 -10.64
N PRO A 29 1.87 4.30 -10.48
CA PRO A 29 1.27 4.16 -9.14
C PRO A 29 2.04 3.24 -8.21
N GLN A 30 2.68 2.23 -8.73
CA GLN A 30 3.56 1.34 -7.96
C GLN A 30 4.69 2.13 -7.28
N ARG A 31 5.28 3.12 -7.96
CA ARG A 31 6.34 3.97 -7.39
C ARG A 31 5.82 4.87 -6.27
N ILE A 32 4.62 5.38 -6.42
CA ILE A 32 3.98 6.18 -5.37
C ILE A 32 3.79 5.32 -4.13
N LEU A 33 3.26 4.12 -4.29
CA LEU A 33 3.01 3.22 -3.18
C LEU A 33 4.33 2.76 -2.54
N ALA A 34 5.36 2.48 -3.33
CA ALA A 34 6.68 2.11 -2.80
C ALA A 34 7.26 3.20 -1.91
N GLN A 35 7.10 4.47 -2.30
CA GLN A 35 7.54 5.60 -1.47
C GLN A 35 6.76 5.69 -0.15
N VAL A 36 5.45 5.47 -0.20
CA VAL A 36 4.59 5.47 0.99
C VAL A 36 5.00 4.35 1.95
N LEU A 37 5.22 3.15 1.42
CA LEU A 37 5.67 2.00 2.21
C LEU A 37 7.01 2.30 2.90
N ASN A 38 7.97 2.86 2.17
CA ASN A 38 9.27 3.19 2.73
C ASN A 38 9.21 4.33 3.73
N ALA A 39 8.36 5.32 3.51
CA ALA A 39 8.15 6.39 4.49
C ALA A 39 7.61 5.84 5.81
N LEU A 40 6.68 4.91 5.74
CA LEU A 40 6.14 4.25 6.94
C LEU A 40 7.21 3.43 7.65
N ARG A 41 7.96 2.62 6.91
CA ARG A 41 9.07 1.82 7.46
C ARG A 41 10.09 2.70 8.15
N ASP A 42 10.54 3.76 7.51
CA ASP A 42 11.59 4.63 8.04
C ASP A 42 11.12 5.38 9.28
N ARG A 43 9.85 5.77 9.30
CA ARG A 43 9.27 6.52 10.40
C ARG A 43 9.02 5.67 11.63
N VAL A 44 8.60 4.43 11.46
CA VAL A 44 8.33 3.49 12.56
C VAL A 44 9.57 2.68 12.93
N GLY A 45 10.38 2.30 11.96
CA GLY A 45 11.64 1.58 12.19
C GLY A 45 11.48 0.07 12.32
N PHE A 46 10.47 -0.54 11.69
CA PHE A 46 10.27 -1.98 11.73
C PHE A 46 11.12 -2.72 10.69
N ASP A 47 11.40 -3.98 10.98
CA ASP A 47 12.01 -4.90 10.01
C ASP A 47 10.93 -5.43 9.06
N THR A 48 11.13 -5.23 7.77
CA THR A 48 10.14 -5.66 6.76
C THR A 48 9.98 -7.18 6.68
N ALA A 49 10.99 -7.95 7.15
CA ALA A 49 10.88 -9.41 7.22
C ALA A 49 9.85 -9.88 8.27
N GLU A 50 9.48 -9.03 9.21
CA GLU A 50 8.49 -9.33 10.25
C GLU A 50 7.08 -8.95 9.85
N VAL A 51 6.88 -8.41 8.66
CA VAL A 51 5.56 -8.04 8.15
C VAL A 51 4.83 -9.28 7.67
N ASP A 52 3.71 -9.58 8.30
CA ASP A 52 2.90 -10.75 7.95
C ASP A 52 2.17 -10.59 6.63
N ASP A 53 1.74 -9.37 6.32
CA ASP A 53 1.06 -9.09 5.05
C ASP A 53 1.04 -7.59 4.75
N VAL A 54 0.97 -7.26 3.47
CA VAL A 54 0.72 -5.91 2.97
C VAL A 54 -0.65 -5.94 2.31
N VAL A 55 -1.65 -5.43 3.00
CA VAL A 55 -3.04 -5.45 2.55
C VAL A 55 -3.39 -4.09 1.96
N MET A 56 -3.65 -4.05 0.67
CA MET A 56 -3.82 -2.79 -0.05
C MET A 56 -5.16 -2.71 -0.74
N GLY A 57 -5.83 -1.57 -0.62
CA GLY A 57 -7.04 -1.30 -1.36
C GLY A 57 -6.74 -0.58 -2.66
N CYS A 58 -7.31 -1.07 -3.75
CA CYS A 58 -7.21 -0.44 -5.05
C CYS A 58 -8.53 -0.58 -5.81
N GLY A 59 -9.24 0.53 -5.94
CA GLY A 59 -10.55 0.54 -6.60
C GLY A 59 -10.49 0.56 -8.12
N ALA A 60 -9.31 0.68 -8.70
CA ALA A 60 -9.09 0.77 -10.15
C ALA A 60 -7.97 -0.18 -10.58
N GLY A 61 -8.13 -1.45 -10.30
CA GLY A 61 -7.11 -2.49 -10.49
C GLY A 61 -6.86 -2.92 -11.93
N SER A 62 -6.74 -1.97 -12.86
CA SER A 62 -6.44 -2.22 -14.27
C SER A 62 -5.25 -1.39 -14.73
N GLY A 63 -4.64 -1.74 -15.87
CA GLY A 63 -3.49 -1.04 -16.39
C GLY A 63 -2.33 -1.05 -15.39
N ASP A 64 -1.79 0.12 -15.11
CA ASP A 64 -0.65 0.29 -14.20
C ASP A 64 -0.97 -0.06 -12.73
N HIS A 65 -2.24 -0.18 -12.37
CA HIS A 65 -2.69 -0.58 -11.03
C HIS A 65 -2.92 -2.09 -10.90
N SER A 66 -2.71 -2.85 -11.95
CA SER A 66 -2.96 -4.29 -11.96
C SER A 66 -1.79 -5.10 -11.39
N MET A 67 -1.93 -6.41 -11.41
CA MET A 67 -0.88 -7.36 -11.04
C MET A 67 -0.48 -7.33 -9.56
N ASP A 68 -1.46 -7.25 -8.67
CA ASP A 68 -1.23 -7.21 -7.23
C ASP A 68 -0.26 -6.09 -6.85
N ILE A 69 -0.71 -4.86 -6.98
CA ILE A 69 0.12 -3.67 -6.73
C ILE A 69 0.71 -3.65 -5.31
N ALA A 70 0.04 -4.28 -4.32
CA ALA A 70 0.60 -4.41 -2.97
C ALA A 70 1.93 -5.15 -3.00
N ARG A 71 1.97 -6.31 -3.63
CA ARG A 71 3.19 -7.13 -3.73
C ARG A 71 4.24 -6.45 -4.60
N MET A 72 3.83 -5.91 -5.74
CA MET A 72 4.76 -5.25 -6.65
C MET A 72 5.40 -4.03 -6.01
N ALA A 73 4.64 -3.24 -5.28
CA ALA A 73 5.17 -2.06 -4.58
C ALA A 73 6.11 -2.44 -3.44
N ALA A 74 5.81 -3.49 -2.69
CA ALA A 74 6.70 -3.98 -1.63
C ALA A 74 8.04 -4.44 -2.20
N LEU A 75 8.03 -5.14 -3.33
CA LEU A 75 9.26 -5.53 -4.03
C LEU A 75 10.03 -4.32 -4.55
N ASP A 76 9.34 -3.36 -5.16
CA ASP A 76 9.93 -2.11 -5.66
C ASP A 76 10.52 -1.28 -4.52
N ALA A 77 9.89 -1.30 -3.36
CA ALA A 77 10.37 -0.61 -2.16
C ALA A 77 11.62 -1.28 -1.54
N GLY A 78 12.00 -2.44 -2.01
CA GLY A 78 13.12 -3.20 -1.46
C GLY A 78 12.80 -3.90 -0.14
N TRP A 79 11.53 -4.16 0.14
CA TRP A 79 11.13 -4.90 1.33
C TRP A 79 11.56 -6.37 1.23
N SER A 80 11.62 -7.04 2.37
CA SER A 80 11.94 -8.47 2.43
C SER A 80 11.03 -9.28 1.50
N LEU A 81 11.60 -10.29 0.85
CA LEU A 81 10.82 -11.24 0.05
C LEU A 81 9.83 -12.03 0.90
N ASP A 82 10.03 -12.06 2.22
CA ASP A 82 9.12 -12.75 3.15
C ASP A 82 7.83 -11.96 3.41
N ALA A 83 7.78 -10.67 3.03
CA ALA A 83 6.59 -9.85 3.20
C ALA A 83 5.66 -10.05 1.98
N PRO A 84 4.55 -10.79 2.12
CA PRO A 84 3.62 -10.97 1.01
C PRO A 84 2.77 -9.73 0.78
N GLY A 85 1.92 -9.76 -0.22
CA GLY A 85 1.01 -8.67 -0.47
C GLY A 85 -0.26 -9.15 -1.13
N VAL A 86 -1.37 -8.55 -0.76
CA VAL A 86 -2.67 -8.78 -1.34
C VAL A 86 -3.33 -7.46 -1.68
N THR A 87 -3.94 -7.39 -2.83
CA THR A 87 -4.70 -6.21 -3.27
C THR A 87 -6.17 -6.59 -3.37
N LEU A 88 -7.02 -5.76 -2.81
CA LEU A 88 -8.46 -5.97 -2.86
C LEU A 88 -9.16 -4.80 -3.51
N ASN A 89 -10.33 -5.07 -4.06
CA ASN A 89 -11.16 -4.06 -4.67
C ASN A 89 -12.57 -4.11 -4.07
N ARG A 90 -12.96 -3.03 -3.43
CA ARG A 90 -14.32 -2.74 -2.98
C ARG A 90 -14.67 -1.32 -3.40
N PHE A 91 -14.34 -0.97 -4.63
CA PHE A 91 -14.52 0.36 -5.20
C PHE A 91 -14.03 1.45 -4.23
N CYS A 92 -14.84 2.46 -3.94
CA CYS A 92 -14.43 3.58 -3.08
C CYS A 92 -14.15 3.18 -1.62
N GLY A 93 -14.60 2.00 -1.17
CA GLY A 93 -14.35 1.47 0.16
C GLY A 93 -13.11 0.58 0.27
N SER A 94 -12.29 0.47 -0.77
CA SER A 94 -11.16 -0.48 -0.80
C SER A 94 -10.14 -0.22 0.29
N GLY A 95 -9.75 1.02 0.52
CA GLY A 95 -8.76 1.36 1.54
C GLY A 95 -9.26 1.06 2.96
N GLN A 96 -10.50 1.40 3.25
CA GLN A 96 -11.11 1.09 4.54
C GLN A 96 -11.18 -0.43 4.75
N GLN A 97 -11.58 -1.17 3.73
CA GLN A 97 -11.65 -2.63 3.83
C GLN A 97 -10.28 -3.27 4.03
N ALA A 98 -9.24 -2.70 3.43
CA ALA A 98 -7.88 -3.17 3.63
C ALA A 98 -7.45 -3.05 5.10
N VAL A 99 -7.75 -1.92 5.73
CA VAL A 99 -7.48 -1.72 7.17
C VAL A 99 -8.27 -2.72 8.02
N MET A 100 -9.53 -2.96 7.67
CA MET A 100 -10.38 -3.92 8.40
C MET A 100 -9.84 -5.35 8.28
N PHE A 101 -9.41 -5.75 7.10
CA PHE A 101 -8.80 -7.08 6.90
C PHE A 101 -7.49 -7.21 7.65
N ALA A 102 -6.65 -6.18 7.62
CA ALA A 102 -5.39 -6.21 8.37
C ALA A 102 -5.61 -6.31 9.89
N ALA A 103 -6.72 -5.77 10.38
CA ALA A 103 -7.07 -5.83 11.81
C ALA A 103 -7.59 -7.20 12.25
N GLN A 104 -8.07 -8.02 11.32
CA GLN A 104 -8.59 -9.35 11.62
C GLN A 104 -7.47 -10.38 11.74
#